data_faa83ef83f4d3a2a462f1a3ca6f8ce2f
#
_entry.id   faa83ef83f4d3a2a462f1a3ca6f8ce2f
#
_cell.length_a   1.000
_cell.length_b   1.000
_cell.length_c   1.000
_cell.angle_alpha   90.00
_cell.angle_beta   90.00
_cell.angle_gamma   90.00
#
_symmetry.space_group_name_H-M   'P 1'
#
loop_
_entity.id
_entity.type
_entity.pdbx_description
1 polymer ?
#
loop_
_entity_poly.entity_id
_entity_poly.type
_entity_poly.pdbx_seq_one_letter_code
_entity_poly.pdbx_strand_id
1 'polypeptide(L)'
;MYELNHIIGNSYYIQSPSKMGLVKLNDTDVCLIDSGNDKDAGRKVRQLLDANGWHLTAIYNTHSNADHIGGNRYLQGQTKCKIYAQGIECDITRHPVLEPAFLYGGFPPKDLRHKFLMAQESDAKELTPGVLPEGF
;
A
#
# COMPACT_ATOMS: atom_id res chain seq x y z
N MET A 1 -1.99 5.72 -16.38
CA MET A 1 -2.90 4.61 -16.72
C MET A 1 -2.77 3.55 -15.64
N TYR A 2 -3.85 2.89 -15.27
CA TYR A 2 -3.85 1.79 -14.30
C TYR A 2 -4.34 0.54 -15.03
N GLU A 3 -3.47 -0.43 -15.16
CA GLU A 3 -3.73 -1.64 -15.93
C GLU A 3 -3.23 -2.86 -15.16
N LEU A 4 -4.10 -3.87 -15.07
CA LEU A 4 -3.76 -5.14 -14.42
C LEU A 4 -3.09 -6.06 -15.43
N ASN A 5 -1.91 -6.54 -15.11
CA ASN A 5 -1.10 -7.42 -15.95
C ASN A 5 -0.80 -8.72 -15.22
N HIS A 6 -1.05 -9.83 -15.88
CA HIS A 6 -0.68 -11.16 -15.37
C HIS A 6 0.82 -11.44 -15.60
N ILE A 7 1.47 -11.97 -14.58
CA ILE A 7 2.89 -12.37 -14.67
C ILE A 7 2.96 -13.89 -14.89
N ILE A 8 2.63 -14.65 -13.85
CA ILE A 8 2.63 -16.12 -13.86
C ILE A 8 1.80 -16.63 -12.68
N GLY A 9 1.08 -17.74 -12.86
CA GLY A 9 0.30 -18.37 -11.77
C GLY A 9 -0.67 -17.37 -11.12
N ASN A 10 -0.51 -17.15 -9.83
CA ASN A 10 -1.33 -16.24 -9.04
C ASN A 10 -0.74 -14.82 -8.91
N SER A 11 0.33 -14.53 -9.63
CA SER A 11 1.06 -13.27 -9.52
C SER A 11 0.70 -12.31 -10.64
N TYR A 12 0.39 -11.09 -10.27
CA TYR A 12 0.02 -9.98 -11.14
C TYR A 12 0.76 -8.71 -10.73
N TYR A 13 0.76 -7.71 -11.59
CA TYR A 13 1.12 -6.35 -11.22
C TYR A 13 0.14 -5.34 -11.82
N ILE A 14 0.02 -4.21 -11.15
CA ILE A 14 -0.75 -3.08 -11.65
C ILE A 14 0.25 -2.06 -12.20
N GLN A 15 0.17 -1.82 -13.51
CA GLN A 15 0.94 -0.77 -14.17
C GLN A 15 0.37 0.57 -13.74
N SER A 16 1.21 1.41 -13.15
CA SER A 16 0.85 2.72 -12.59
C SER A 16 2.13 3.52 -12.40
N PRO A 17 2.06 4.82 -12.05
CA PRO A 17 3.27 5.61 -11.77
C PRO A 17 4.20 4.94 -10.75
N SER A 18 3.67 4.49 -9.62
CA SER A 18 4.35 3.58 -8.70
C SER A 18 3.71 2.20 -8.84
N LYS A 19 4.45 1.23 -9.39
CA LYS A 19 3.91 -0.10 -9.65
C LYS A 19 3.53 -0.81 -8.36
N MET A 20 2.46 -1.59 -8.43
CA MET A 20 1.96 -2.38 -7.31
C MET A 20 1.92 -3.85 -7.70
N GLY A 21 2.34 -4.72 -6.80
CA GLY A 21 2.15 -6.16 -6.96
C GLY A 21 0.75 -6.59 -6.50
N LEU A 22 0.24 -7.68 -7.07
CA LEU A 22 -0.99 -8.31 -6.63
C LEU A 22 -0.81 -9.82 -6.68
N VAL A 23 -1.21 -10.49 -5.61
CA VAL A 23 -1.16 -11.95 -5.50
C VAL A 23 -2.55 -12.47 -5.16
N LYS A 24 -3.04 -13.42 -5.95
CA LYS A 24 -4.27 -14.15 -5.64
C LYS A 24 -3.99 -15.22 -4.60
N LEU A 25 -4.71 -15.18 -3.49
CA LEU A 25 -4.63 -16.18 -2.43
C LEU A 25 -5.54 -17.39 -2.73
N ASN A 26 -6.67 -17.11 -3.37
CA ASN A 26 -7.65 -18.09 -3.85
C ASN A 26 -8.48 -17.46 -4.99
N ASP A 27 -9.63 -18.01 -5.32
CA ASP A 27 -10.46 -17.52 -6.44
C ASP A 27 -11.00 -16.10 -6.22
N THR A 28 -11.19 -15.68 -4.98
CA THR A 28 -11.79 -14.40 -4.64
C THR A 28 -10.89 -13.47 -3.85
N ASP A 29 -9.99 -14.01 -3.03
CA ASP A 29 -9.16 -13.20 -2.12
C ASP A 29 -7.81 -12.88 -2.74
N VAL A 30 -7.41 -11.62 -2.60
CA VAL A 30 -6.14 -11.11 -3.09
C VAL A 30 -5.45 -10.27 -2.03
N CYS A 31 -4.13 -10.16 -2.15
CA CYS A 31 -3.36 -9.16 -1.42
C CYS A 31 -2.59 -8.27 -2.40
N LEU A 32 -2.23 -7.08 -1.92
CA LEU A 32 -1.38 -6.13 -2.64
C LEU A 32 0.01 -6.08 -2.02
N ILE A 33 0.99 -5.78 -2.87
CA ILE A 33 2.32 -5.33 -2.49
C ILE A 33 2.41 -3.86 -2.93
N ASP A 34 2.41 -2.97 -1.95
CA ASP A 34 2.24 -1.52 -2.07
C ASP A 34 0.86 -1.08 -2.58
N SER A 35 0.54 0.20 -2.46
CA SER A 35 -0.80 0.73 -2.77
C SER A 35 -0.81 1.98 -3.66
N GLY A 36 0.36 2.35 -4.20
CA GLY A 36 0.50 3.50 -5.09
C GLY A 36 0.62 4.83 -4.38
N ASN A 37 0.62 5.89 -5.17
CA ASN A 37 1.12 7.21 -4.76
C ASN A 37 0.09 8.11 -4.08
N ASP A 38 -1.19 7.79 -4.09
CA ASP A 38 -2.21 8.61 -3.42
C ASP A 38 -3.57 7.92 -3.32
N LYS A 39 -4.55 8.64 -2.81
CA LYS A 39 -5.93 8.19 -2.70
C LYS A 39 -6.53 7.80 -4.06
N ASP A 40 -6.16 8.49 -5.14
CA ASP A 40 -6.69 8.17 -6.46
C ASP A 40 -6.11 6.86 -7.00
N ALA A 41 -4.86 6.54 -6.68
CA ALA A 41 -4.30 5.22 -6.91
C ALA A 41 -5.13 4.14 -6.19
N GLY A 42 -5.45 4.35 -4.92
CA GLY A 42 -6.31 3.45 -4.15
C GLY A 42 -7.70 3.26 -4.79
N ARG A 43 -8.31 4.33 -5.29
CA ARG A 43 -9.59 4.24 -6.02
C ARG A 43 -9.48 3.40 -7.28
N LYS A 44 -8.43 3.58 -8.07
CA LYS A 44 -8.19 2.81 -9.30
C LYS A 44 -7.97 1.33 -9.00
N VAL A 45 -7.18 1.03 -7.96
CA VAL A 45 -7.03 -0.34 -7.46
C VAL A 45 -8.38 -0.93 -7.09
N ARG A 46 -9.20 -0.22 -6.30
CA ARG A 46 -10.54 -0.70 -5.92
C ARG A 46 -11.40 -1.02 -7.14
N GLN A 47 -11.40 -0.16 -8.16
CA GLN A 47 -12.15 -0.41 -9.40
C GLN A 47 -11.67 -1.67 -10.12
N LEU A 48 -10.36 -1.91 -10.19
CA LEU A 48 -9.79 -3.12 -10.79
C LEU A 48 -10.21 -4.38 -10.02
N LEU A 49 -10.18 -4.32 -8.69
CA LEU A 49 -10.61 -5.44 -7.84
C LEU A 49 -12.09 -5.76 -8.02
N ASP A 50 -12.94 -4.74 -7.99
CA ASP A 50 -14.40 -4.89 -8.17
C ASP A 50 -14.73 -5.46 -9.56
N ALA A 51 -14.05 -5.01 -10.61
CA ALA A 51 -14.24 -5.51 -11.98
C ALA A 51 -13.87 -7.00 -12.13
N ASN A 52 -12.98 -7.51 -11.28
CA ASN A 52 -12.56 -8.91 -11.27
C ASN A 52 -13.30 -9.76 -10.21
N GLY A 53 -14.17 -9.16 -9.41
CA GLY A 53 -14.84 -9.84 -8.30
C GLY A 53 -13.90 -10.24 -7.17
N TRP A 54 -12.81 -9.50 -6.96
CA TRP A 54 -11.78 -9.81 -5.98
C TRP A 54 -11.93 -8.99 -4.71
N HIS A 55 -11.66 -9.65 -3.59
CA HIS A 55 -11.68 -9.08 -2.25
C HIS A 55 -10.26 -8.87 -1.73
N LEU A 56 -9.93 -7.63 -1.36
CA LEU A 56 -8.63 -7.28 -0.80
C LEU A 56 -8.57 -7.65 0.69
N THR A 57 -7.69 -8.57 1.05
CA THR A 57 -7.50 -9.03 2.43
C THR A 57 -6.36 -8.35 3.14
N ALA A 58 -5.28 -8.04 2.43
CA ALA A 58 -4.10 -7.42 3.01
C ALA A 58 -3.32 -6.56 2.01
N ILE A 59 -2.58 -5.59 2.53
CA ILE A 59 -1.55 -4.83 1.82
C ILE A 59 -0.23 -5.07 2.56
N TYR A 60 0.81 -5.45 1.82
CA TYR A 60 2.17 -5.59 2.32
C TYR A 60 3.00 -4.44 1.73
N ASN A 61 3.47 -3.53 2.58
CA ASN A 61 4.29 -2.42 2.13
C ASN A 61 5.77 -2.80 2.11
N THR A 62 6.43 -2.54 0.99
CA THR A 62 7.87 -2.75 0.83
C THR A 62 8.67 -1.73 1.63
N HIS A 63 8.18 -0.50 1.65
CA HIS A 63 8.72 0.62 2.43
C HIS A 63 7.62 1.71 2.55
N SER A 64 7.89 2.75 3.31
CA SER A 64 6.90 3.74 3.73
C SER A 64 6.93 5.06 2.97
N ASN A 65 7.64 5.14 1.83
CA ASN A 65 7.60 6.35 1.00
C ASN A 65 6.17 6.61 0.51
N ALA A 66 5.79 7.88 0.45
CA ALA A 66 4.42 8.30 0.18
C ALA A 66 3.83 7.72 -1.11
N ASP A 67 4.65 7.48 -2.13
CA ASP A 67 4.24 6.91 -3.41
C ASP A 67 4.02 5.39 -3.39
N HIS A 68 4.31 4.73 -2.27
CA HIS A 68 4.07 3.31 -2.05
C HIS A 68 2.97 3.00 -1.05
N ILE A 69 2.71 3.91 -0.11
CA ILE A 69 1.67 3.77 0.91
C ILE A 69 0.48 4.72 0.70
N GLY A 70 0.48 5.47 -0.40
CA GLY A 70 -0.50 6.54 -0.64
C GLY A 70 -1.96 6.08 -0.74
N GLY A 71 -2.21 4.87 -1.21
CA GLY A 71 -3.54 4.28 -1.30
C GLY A 71 -4.00 3.55 -0.03
N ASN A 72 -3.10 3.30 0.93
CA ASN A 72 -3.36 2.51 2.13
C ASN A 72 -4.63 2.94 2.88
N ARG A 73 -4.71 4.20 3.25
CA ARG A 73 -5.83 4.76 4.02
C ARG A 73 -7.17 4.54 3.34
N TYR A 74 -7.23 4.84 2.05
CA TYR A 74 -8.46 4.67 1.29
C TYR A 74 -8.87 3.21 1.18
N LEU A 75 -7.95 2.32 0.79
CA LEU A 75 -8.22 0.90 0.63
C LEU A 75 -8.62 0.25 1.96
N GLN A 76 -7.92 0.55 3.05
CA GLN A 76 -8.26 0.04 4.37
C GLN A 76 -9.67 0.51 4.81
N GLY A 77 -10.01 1.75 4.56
CA GLY A 77 -11.35 2.28 4.85
C GLY A 77 -12.45 1.58 4.06
N GLN A 78 -12.19 1.25 2.79
CA GLN A 78 -13.16 0.63 1.89
C GLN A 78 -13.31 -0.89 2.08
N THR A 79 -12.22 -1.60 2.35
CA THR A 79 -12.20 -3.06 2.33
C THR A 79 -11.99 -3.70 3.70
N LYS A 80 -11.60 -2.91 4.70
CA LYS A 80 -11.17 -3.38 6.03
C LYS A 80 -9.95 -4.31 5.97
N CYS A 81 -9.16 -4.23 4.89
CA CYS A 81 -7.95 -5.01 4.75
C CYS A 81 -6.94 -4.73 5.86
N LYS A 82 -6.11 -5.69 6.16
CA LYS A 82 -4.96 -5.52 7.02
C LYS A 82 -3.82 -4.87 6.25
N ILE A 83 -3.02 -4.05 6.92
CA ILE A 83 -1.81 -3.45 6.35
C ILE A 83 -0.63 -3.93 7.18
N TYR A 84 0.42 -4.37 6.49
CA TYR A 84 1.63 -4.87 7.12
C TYR A 84 2.87 -4.15 6.57
N ALA A 85 3.78 -3.82 7.48
CA ALA A 85 5.09 -3.28 7.18
C ALA A 85 6.08 -3.81 8.21
N GLN A 86 7.37 -3.59 8.02
CA GLN A 86 8.39 -4.12 8.92
C GLN A 86 9.17 -2.99 9.61
N GLY A 87 9.38 -3.16 10.92
CA GLY A 87 10.20 -2.26 11.72
C GLY A 87 9.72 -0.82 11.61
N ILE A 88 10.67 0.11 11.44
CA ILE A 88 10.41 1.55 11.36
C ILE A 88 9.48 1.94 10.21
N GLU A 89 9.41 1.15 9.14
CA GLU A 89 8.49 1.37 8.03
C GLU A 89 7.02 1.29 8.50
N CYS A 90 6.75 0.42 9.48
CA CYS A 90 5.45 0.33 10.13
C CYS A 90 5.10 1.59 10.91
N ASP A 91 6.07 2.14 11.65
CA ASP A 91 5.88 3.38 12.43
C ASP A 91 5.66 4.58 11.52
N ILE A 92 6.41 4.70 10.42
CA ILE A 92 6.24 5.77 9.43
C ILE A 92 4.88 5.63 8.73
N THR A 93 4.43 4.42 8.41
CA THR A 93 3.11 4.18 7.80
C THR A 93 1.96 4.62 8.73
N ARG A 94 2.09 4.41 10.03
CA ARG A 94 1.14 4.91 11.04
C ARG A 94 1.21 6.42 11.24
N HIS A 95 2.42 6.99 11.11
CA HIS A 95 2.73 8.40 11.36
C HIS A 95 3.50 9.01 10.18
N PRO A 96 2.83 9.22 9.01
CA PRO A 96 3.51 9.58 7.77
C PRO A 96 4.27 10.91 7.80
N VAL A 97 4.03 11.77 8.79
CA VAL A 97 4.83 12.97 9.02
C VAL A 97 6.31 12.65 9.29
N LEU A 98 6.62 11.42 9.70
CA LEU A 98 8.00 10.97 9.91
C LEU A 98 8.82 10.92 8.62
N GLU A 99 8.20 10.68 7.45
CA GLU A 99 8.94 10.70 6.19
C GLU A 99 9.55 12.08 5.92
N PRO A 100 8.78 13.19 5.81
CA PRO A 100 9.40 14.51 5.64
C PRO A 100 10.23 14.96 6.84
N ALA A 101 9.91 14.52 8.06
CA ALA A 101 10.74 14.81 9.23
C ALA A 101 12.13 14.19 9.11
N PHE A 102 12.26 12.95 8.65
CA PHE A 102 13.54 12.30 8.38
C PHE A 102 14.30 13.00 7.25
N LEU A 103 13.60 13.31 6.14
CA LEU A 103 14.24 13.90 4.97
C LEU A 103 14.79 15.31 5.24
N TYR A 104 14.15 16.06 6.12
CA TYR A 104 14.50 17.47 6.38
C TYR A 104 15.06 17.73 7.78
N GLY A 105 15.26 16.70 8.58
CA GLY A 105 15.95 16.79 9.87
C GLY A 105 15.14 17.39 11.01
N GLY A 106 13.81 17.42 10.93
CA GLY A 106 12.95 17.93 11.97
C GLY A 106 11.49 18.00 11.55
N PHE A 107 10.62 18.53 12.42
CA PHE A 107 9.19 18.66 12.08
C PHE A 107 9.02 19.55 10.83
N PRO A 108 8.42 19.04 9.75
CA PRO A 108 8.39 19.74 8.47
C PRO A 108 7.41 20.93 8.50
N PRO A 109 7.76 22.06 7.87
CA PRO A 109 6.81 23.14 7.65
C PRO A 109 5.65 22.68 6.73
N LYS A 110 4.57 23.44 6.72
CA LYS A 110 3.35 23.09 5.96
C LYS A 110 3.63 22.76 4.48
N ASP A 111 4.52 23.50 3.85
CA ASP A 111 4.86 23.34 2.43
C ASP A 111 5.55 22.01 2.11
N LEU A 112 6.14 21.36 3.10
CA LEU A 112 6.77 20.03 2.97
C LEU A 112 5.85 18.88 3.41
N ARG A 113 4.62 19.16 3.82
CA ARG A 113 3.63 18.16 4.24
C ARG A 113 2.56 17.93 3.16
N HIS A 114 3.00 17.75 1.92
CA HIS A 114 2.12 17.48 0.79
C HIS A 114 2.16 16.00 0.38
N LYS A 115 1.21 15.57 -0.44
CA LYS A 115 0.97 14.16 -0.80
C LYS A 115 2.15 13.41 -1.41
N PHE A 116 3.14 14.11 -1.96
CA PHE A 116 4.35 13.48 -2.53
C PHE A 116 5.40 13.16 -1.48
N LEU A 117 5.28 13.72 -0.27
CA LEU A 117 6.19 13.50 0.85
C LEU A 117 5.48 12.92 2.08
N MET A 118 4.16 12.98 2.13
CA MET A 118 3.40 12.56 3.29
C MET A 118 2.08 11.92 2.84
N ALA A 119 2.00 10.61 2.97
CA ALA A 119 0.75 9.89 2.78
C ALA A 119 -0.26 10.18 3.90
N GLN A 120 -1.46 9.68 3.77
CA GLN A 120 -2.42 9.65 4.88
C GLN A 120 -2.10 8.48 5.81
N GLU A 121 -2.25 8.70 7.11
CA GLU A 121 -2.06 7.65 8.12
C GLU A 121 -2.95 6.44 7.89
N SER A 122 -2.45 5.27 8.17
CA SER A 122 -3.18 4.01 8.13
C SER A 122 -2.79 3.10 9.29
N ASP A 123 -3.65 2.14 9.62
CA ASP A 123 -3.42 1.20 10.72
C ASP A 123 -2.55 0.03 10.24
N ALA A 124 -1.25 0.24 10.19
CA ALA A 124 -0.27 -0.78 9.84
C ALA A 124 0.13 -1.62 11.07
N LYS A 125 0.36 -2.90 10.83
CA LYS A 125 0.87 -3.86 11.80
C LYS A 125 2.24 -4.35 11.38
N GLU A 126 3.09 -4.64 12.36
CA GLU A 126 4.42 -5.13 12.09
C GLU A 126 4.41 -6.59 11.66
N LEU A 127 5.14 -6.89 10.59
CA LEU A 127 5.42 -8.27 10.18
C LEU A 127 6.42 -8.91 11.14
N THR A 128 6.21 -10.20 11.44
CA THR A 128 7.18 -10.98 12.20
C THR A 128 8.30 -11.43 11.26
N PRO A 129 9.57 -11.03 11.50
CA PRO A 129 10.69 -11.45 10.66
C PRO A 129 10.81 -12.98 10.58
N GLY A 130 11.09 -13.48 9.37
CA GLY A 130 11.26 -14.93 9.13
C GLY A 130 9.97 -15.74 9.04
N VAL A 131 8.81 -15.11 9.22
CA VAL A 131 7.49 -15.75 9.04
C VAL A 131 6.88 -15.28 7.73
N LEU A 132 6.57 -16.22 6.83
CA LEU A 132 5.86 -15.90 5.59
C LEU A 132 4.42 -15.49 5.90
N PRO A 133 3.91 -14.44 5.26
CA PRO A 133 2.50 -14.10 5.34
C PRO A 133 1.60 -15.22 4.84
N GLU A 134 0.37 -15.28 5.37
CA GLU A 134 -0.62 -16.26 4.94
C GLU A 134 -0.85 -16.15 3.41
N GLY A 135 -0.77 -17.28 2.72
CA GLY A 135 -0.94 -17.37 1.27
C GLY A 135 0.34 -17.20 0.43
N PHE A 136 1.49 -17.03 1.09
CA PHE A 136 2.80 -16.91 0.43
C PHE A 136 3.68 -18.14 0.62
#